data_60534d63995df59b8c8e3f669624b136
#
_entry.id   60534d63995df59b8c8e3f669624b136
#
_cell.length_a   1.000
_cell.length_b   1.000
_cell.length_c   1.000
_cell.angle_alpha   90.00
_cell.angle_beta   90.00
_cell.angle_gamma   90.00
#
_symmetry.space_group_name_H-M   'P 1'
#
loop_
_entity.id
_entity.type
_entity.pdbx_description
1 polymer ?
#
loop_
_entity_poly.entity_id
_entity_poly.type
_entity_poly.pdbx_seq_one_letter_code
_entity_poly.pdbx_strand_id
1 'polypeptide(L)'
;MPKSWMSALKQYFSMLNQLQIEGNVFEIEAYRKSDESLQKETGRILRRRETFQFRNARPVKCKTTIRKIQILSEDQEKVVIAVHNYLWQLYHIHDSFLEQEDEQYRTITMRAMDGRWYVDSDWMIEEEDQDSEVYSDNLRAYEEFLGEPPEAISKKGSYNRAKVKRYAELWWNQHNPYYPKFDVDCTNFVSQCIHEGGVSQEVTKQRNIGWWVVGKENWSFSWSVAHSLMNYLLGANTRLPAKAELKTSADQLLIGDVVCYDWDGSGKFQHNAIVVAKDPNGMPLVNAHTVNSRHRYWEYRDSHAWTEHTKYKFLHILS
;
A
#
# COMPACT_ATOMS: atom_id res chain seq x y z
N MET A 1 35.54 -10.51 -2.73
CA MET A 1 35.18 -10.09 -1.36
C MET A 1 33.88 -9.30 -1.45
N PRO A 2 32.94 -9.44 -0.51
CA PRO A 2 31.77 -8.56 -0.47
C PRO A 2 32.26 -7.11 -0.34
N LYS A 3 31.64 -6.18 -1.09
CA LYS A 3 31.97 -4.76 -1.04
C LYS A 3 31.78 -4.25 0.41
N SER A 4 32.68 -3.42 0.92
CA SER A 4 32.69 -2.97 2.34
C SER A 4 31.41 -2.21 2.72
N TRP A 5 30.78 -1.48 1.80
CA TRP A 5 29.51 -0.79 2.03
C TRP A 5 28.31 -1.76 2.22
N MET A 6 28.39 -2.97 1.67
CA MET A 6 27.31 -3.96 1.81
C MET A 6 27.18 -4.49 3.25
N SER A 7 28.30 -4.56 3.98
CA SER A 7 28.28 -4.91 5.40
C SER A 7 27.62 -3.81 6.22
N ALA A 8 27.95 -2.54 5.97
CA ALA A 8 27.35 -1.39 6.62
C ALA A 8 25.84 -1.28 6.33
N LEU A 9 25.42 -1.55 5.09
CA LEU A 9 23.99 -1.61 4.73
C LEU A 9 23.22 -2.68 5.53
N LYS A 10 23.80 -3.87 5.69
CA LYS A 10 23.18 -4.95 6.50
C LYS A 10 23.07 -4.57 7.98
N GLN A 11 24.11 -3.93 8.54
CA GLN A 11 24.09 -3.43 9.91
C GLN A 11 23.03 -2.35 10.09
N TYR A 12 22.90 -1.42 9.13
CA TYR A 12 21.86 -0.41 9.11
C TYR A 12 20.45 -1.01 9.15
N PHE A 13 20.14 -2.00 8.29
CA PHE A 13 18.84 -2.67 8.34
C PHE A 13 18.62 -3.46 9.64
N SER A 14 19.68 -4.06 10.21
CA SER A 14 19.57 -4.74 11.51
C SER A 14 19.20 -3.76 12.61
N MET A 15 19.81 -2.59 12.62
CA MET A 15 19.49 -1.52 13.55
C MET A 15 18.06 -0.98 13.34
N LEU A 16 17.61 -0.77 12.10
CA LEU A 16 16.22 -0.40 11.82
C LEU A 16 15.22 -1.43 12.35
N ASN A 17 15.54 -2.74 12.22
CA ASN A 17 14.70 -3.80 12.79
C ASN A 17 14.61 -3.72 14.32
N GLN A 18 15.73 -3.46 14.98
CA GLN A 18 15.77 -3.30 16.44
C GLN A 18 14.99 -2.07 16.89
N LEU A 19 15.10 -0.96 16.16
CA LEU A 19 14.34 0.26 16.40
C LEU A 19 12.82 0.03 16.32
N GLN A 20 12.35 -0.79 15.36
CA GLN A 20 10.93 -1.17 15.26
C GLN A 20 10.42 -1.90 16.52
N ILE A 21 11.28 -2.64 17.20
CA ILE A 21 10.94 -3.41 18.40
C ILE A 21 11.09 -2.54 19.67
N GLU A 22 12.24 -1.92 19.85
CA GLU A 22 12.64 -1.25 21.10
C GLU A 22 12.27 0.25 21.12
N GLY A 23 12.28 0.92 19.95
CA GLY A 23 11.96 2.34 19.80
C GLY A 23 13.06 3.29 20.29
N ASN A 24 14.27 2.81 20.47
CA ASN A 24 15.39 3.66 20.85
C ASN A 24 16.01 4.35 19.64
N VAL A 25 15.55 5.56 19.34
CA VAL A 25 15.97 6.33 18.15
C VAL A 25 17.41 6.83 18.23
N PHE A 26 18.01 6.91 19.42
CA PHE A 26 19.35 7.48 19.60
C PHE A 26 20.48 6.60 19.02
N GLU A 27 20.25 5.32 18.83
CA GLU A 27 21.27 4.41 18.28
C GLU A 27 21.45 4.57 16.76
N ILE A 28 20.50 5.19 16.07
CA ILE A 28 20.54 5.33 14.60
C ILE A 28 21.65 6.28 14.14
N GLU A 29 21.99 7.28 14.96
CA GLU A 29 23.03 8.28 14.65
C GLU A 29 24.43 7.67 14.51
N ALA A 30 24.66 6.50 15.10
CA ALA A 30 25.91 5.76 14.95
C ALA A 30 26.11 5.17 13.53
N TYR A 31 25.03 5.04 12.75
CA TYR A 31 25.03 4.41 11.43
C TYR A 31 24.64 5.37 10.31
N ARG A 32 24.09 6.53 10.66
CA ARG A 32 23.53 7.46 9.71
C ARG A 32 23.64 8.92 10.20
N LYS A 33 23.92 9.84 9.28
CA LYS A 33 23.81 11.28 9.56
C LYS A 33 22.35 11.69 9.75
N SER A 34 22.12 12.68 10.62
CA SER A 34 20.81 13.32 10.76
C SER A 34 20.52 14.16 9.52
N ASP A 35 19.45 13.82 8.83
CA ASP A 35 18.93 14.54 7.66
C ASP A 35 17.39 14.44 7.62
N GLU A 36 16.75 15.07 6.64
CA GLU A 36 15.29 15.05 6.46
C GLU A 36 14.76 13.62 6.28
N SER A 37 15.46 12.78 5.52
CA SER A 37 15.04 11.40 5.29
C SER A 37 15.08 10.54 6.57
N LEU A 38 16.01 10.83 7.48
CA LEU A 38 16.05 10.19 8.81
C LEU A 38 14.88 10.65 9.68
N GLN A 39 14.56 11.95 9.67
CA GLN A 39 13.41 12.48 10.43
C GLN A 39 12.09 11.86 9.95
N LYS A 40 11.90 11.72 8.65
CA LYS A 40 10.73 11.04 8.06
C LYS A 40 10.65 9.58 8.50
N GLU A 41 11.74 8.82 8.40
CA GLU A 41 11.77 7.40 8.78
C GLU A 41 11.55 7.19 10.27
N THR A 42 12.22 7.96 11.13
CA THR A 42 12.03 7.88 12.58
C THR A 42 10.61 8.29 12.97
N GLY A 43 10.07 9.34 12.38
CA GLY A 43 8.68 9.75 12.58
C GLY A 43 7.69 8.63 12.21
N ARG A 44 7.89 7.93 11.10
CA ARG A 44 7.10 6.79 10.67
C ARG A 44 7.16 5.64 11.70
N ILE A 45 8.36 5.31 12.16
CA ILE A 45 8.55 4.24 13.16
C ILE A 45 7.87 4.59 14.48
N LEU A 46 7.98 5.84 14.93
CA LEU A 46 7.34 6.29 16.17
C LEU A 46 5.82 6.23 16.07
N ARG A 47 5.20 6.71 14.97
CA ARG A 47 3.76 6.60 14.74
C ARG A 47 3.28 5.14 14.72
N ARG A 48 4.07 4.22 14.10
CA ARG A 48 3.77 2.78 14.15
C ARG A 48 3.76 2.26 15.59
N ARG A 49 4.72 2.67 16.39
CA ARG A 49 4.80 2.28 17.81
C ARG A 49 3.62 2.84 18.64
N GLU A 50 3.26 4.09 18.44
CA GLU A 50 2.05 4.67 19.05
C GLU A 50 0.81 3.87 18.70
N THR A 51 0.67 3.47 17.42
CA THR A 51 -0.43 2.60 16.98
C THR A 51 -0.41 1.25 17.69
N PHE A 52 0.76 0.61 17.88
CA PHE A 52 0.86 -0.62 18.66
C PHE A 52 0.45 -0.40 20.13
N GLN A 53 0.94 0.67 20.76
CA GLN A 53 0.60 1.00 22.15
C GLN A 53 -0.91 1.23 22.32
N PHE A 54 -1.52 2.02 21.42
CA PHE A 54 -2.96 2.28 21.41
C PHE A 54 -3.79 0.99 21.31
N ARG A 55 -3.33 0.01 20.54
CA ARG A 55 -3.98 -1.30 20.35
C ARG A 55 -3.70 -2.30 21.47
N ASN A 56 -2.90 -1.96 22.50
CA ASN A 56 -2.31 -2.90 23.45
C ASN A 56 -1.52 -4.03 22.75
N ALA A 57 -0.90 -3.71 21.64
CA ALA A 57 -0.05 -4.62 20.88
C ALA A 57 1.43 -4.36 21.20
N ARG A 58 2.25 -5.41 21.13
CA ARG A 58 3.68 -5.34 21.39
C ARG A 58 4.47 -5.96 20.24
N PRO A 59 5.36 -5.23 19.55
CA PRO A 59 6.27 -5.82 18.58
C PRO A 59 7.16 -6.87 19.28
N VAL A 60 7.31 -8.02 18.64
CA VAL A 60 8.08 -9.17 19.17
C VAL A 60 9.30 -9.42 18.30
N LYS A 61 9.14 -9.35 16.99
CA LYS A 61 10.20 -9.61 16.03
C LYS A 61 10.00 -8.78 14.78
N CYS A 62 11.13 -8.30 14.25
CA CYS A 62 11.17 -7.57 13.01
C CYS A 62 12.32 -8.09 12.14
N LYS A 63 12.10 -8.27 10.85
CA LYS A 63 13.12 -8.76 9.94
C LYS A 63 12.99 -8.07 8.58
N THR A 64 14.06 -7.42 8.15
CA THR A 64 14.22 -6.91 6.79
C THR A 64 15.00 -7.93 5.96
N THR A 65 14.46 -8.28 4.79
CA THR A 65 15.12 -9.14 3.81
C THR A 65 15.34 -8.34 2.52
N ILE A 66 16.58 -8.14 2.14
CA ILE A 66 16.91 -7.49 0.86
C ILE A 66 16.60 -8.46 -0.27
N ARG A 67 15.73 -8.07 -1.20
CA ARG A 67 15.31 -8.84 -2.39
C ARG A 67 16.19 -8.52 -3.58
N LYS A 68 16.47 -7.23 -3.79
CA LYS A 68 17.26 -6.75 -4.93
C LYS A 68 18.05 -5.51 -4.54
N ILE A 69 19.26 -5.39 -5.07
CA ILE A 69 20.06 -4.16 -5.05
C ILE A 69 20.44 -3.85 -6.48
N GLN A 70 20.26 -2.60 -6.87
CA GLN A 70 20.76 -2.04 -8.13
C GLN A 70 21.69 -0.87 -7.80
N ILE A 71 22.92 -0.90 -8.29
CA ILE A 71 23.83 0.22 -8.13
C ILE A 71 23.48 1.25 -9.20
N LEU A 72 23.14 2.47 -8.75
CA LEU A 72 22.81 3.60 -9.61
C LEU A 72 24.06 4.40 -9.95
N SER A 73 24.96 4.59 -8.98
CA SER A 73 26.30 5.16 -9.16
C SER A 73 27.25 4.65 -8.09
N GLU A 74 28.53 4.55 -8.39
CA GLU A 74 29.56 4.11 -7.45
C GLU A 74 30.90 4.78 -7.78
N ASP A 75 31.56 5.34 -6.78
CA ASP A 75 32.95 5.79 -6.79
C ASP A 75 33.69 5.28 -5.53
N GLN A 76 34.89 5.81 -5.24
CA GLN A 76 35.71 5.33 -4.14
C GLN A 76 35.12 5.65 -2.75
N GLU A 77 34.35 6.73 -2.62
CA GLU A 77 33.85 7.24 -1.34
C GLU A 77 32.32 7.30 -1.24
N LYS A 78 31.62 7.07 -2.36
CA LYS A 78 30.16 7.17 -2.44
C LYS A 78 29.58 6.05 -3.29
N VAL A 79 28.46 5.49 -2.82
CA VAL A 79 27.60 4.62 -3.63
C VAL A 79 26.15 5.03 -3.45
N VAL A 80 25.41 5.08 -4.57
CA VAL A 80 23.95 5.27 -4.59
C VAL A 80 23.33 3.99 -5.09
N ILE A 81 22.41 3.44 -4.33
CA ILE A 81 21.77 2.17 -4.62
C ILE A 81 20.24 2.29 -4.55
N ALA A 82 19.56 1.63 -5.48
CA ALA A 82 18.15 1.31 -5.34
C ALA A 82 18.02 -0.05 -4.66
N VAL A 83 17.23 -0.11 -3.60
CA VAL A 83 17.02 -1.31 -2.79
C VAL A 83 15.54 -1.67 -2.78
N HIS A 84 15.22 -2.90 -3.19
CA HIS A 84 13.93 -3.53 -2.94
C HIS A 84 14.09 -4.46 -1.74
N ASN A 85 13.39 -4.20 -0.67
CA ASN A 85 13.40 -5.02 0.53
C ASN A 85 11.99 -5.38 0.99
N TYR A 86 11.92 -6.46 1.70
CA TYR A 86 10.74 -7.01 2.31
C TYR A 86 10.88 -6.90 3.83
N LEU A 87 9.90 -6.30 4.49
CA LEU A 87 9.80 -6.15 5.93
C LEU A 87 8.73 -7.08 6.46
N TRP A 88 9.10 -7.98 7.36
CA TRP A 88 8.20 -8.83 8.11
C TRP A 88 8.24 -8.47 9.58
N GLN A 89 7.07 -8.35 10.20
CA GLN A 89 6.93 -8.04 11.62
C GLN A 89 5.97 -9.02 12.28
N LEU A 90 6.37 -9.52 13.45
CA LEU A 90 5.54 -10.29 14.36
C LEU A 90 5.24 -9.42 15.58
N TYR A 91 3.97 -9.32 15.93
CA TYR A 91 3.55 -8.63 17.14
C TYR A 91 2.53 -9.45 17.93
N HIS A 92 2.52 -9.23 19.24
CA HIS A 92 1.63 -9.88 20.19
C HIS A 92 0.53 -8.91 20.60
N ILE A 93 -0.72 -9.34 20.57
CA ILE A 93 -1.89 -8.59 20.99
C ILE A 93 -2.87 -9.54 21.68
N HIS A 94 -3.22 -9.26 22.95
CA HIS A 94 -3.93 -10.19 23.81
C HIS A 94 -3.25 -11.57 23.81
N ASP A 95 -3.96 -12.64 23.53
CA ASP A 95 -3.44 -14.01 23.47
C ASP A 95 -3.03 -14.46 22.06
N SER A 96 -2.86 -13.50 21.13
CA SER A 96 -2.61 -13.79 19.71
C SER A 96 -1.30 -13.20 19.22
N PHE A 97 -0.64 -13.92 18.32
CA PHE A 97 0.46 -13.42 17.51
C PHE A 97 -0.04 -13.13 16.11
N LEU A 98 0.23 -11.92 15.63
CA LEU A 98 -0.15 -11.49 14.29
C LEU A 98 1.09 -11.04 13.53
N GLU A 99 1.02 -11.19 12.21
CA GLU A 99 2.08 -10.81 11.28
C GLU A 99 1.61 -9.65 10.41
N GLN A 100 2.55 -8.76 10.09
CA GLN A 100 2.40 -7.74 9.08
C GLN A 100 3.58 -7.83 8.12
N GLU A 101 3.33 -7.60 6.85
CA GLU A 101 4.32 -7.71 5.79
C GLU A 101 4.22 -6.50 4.87
N ASP A 102 5.39 -5.91 4.55
CA ASP A 102 5.50 -4.75 3.66
C ASP A 102 6.63 -4.96 2.65
N GLU A 103 6.40 -4.65 1.38
CA GLU A 103 7.46 -4.43 0.42
C GLU A 103 7.86 -2.96 0.44
N GLN A 104 9.17 -2.68 0.36
CA GLN A 104 9.70 -1.33 0.43
C GLN A 104 10.70 -1.11 -0.70
N TYR A 105 10.59 0.03 -1.34
CA TYR A 105 11.50 0.49 -2.38
C TYR A 105 12.22 1.73 -1.88
N ARG A 106 13.55 1.70 -1.86
CA ARG A 106 14.38 2.74 -1.25
C ARG A 106 15.51 3.17 -2.18
N THR A 107 15.84 4.45 -2.17
CA THR A 107 17.10 4.96 -2.72
C THR A 107 18.01 5.31 -1.55
N ILE A 108 19.11 4.58 -1.43
CA ILE A 108 20.07 4.75 -0.32
C ILE A 108 21.38 5.27 -0.86
N THR A 109 21.87 6.37 -0.30
CA THR A 109 23.21 6.89 -0.51
C THR A 109 24.09 6.49 0.66
N MET A 110 25.24 5.87 0.37
CA MET A 110 26.25 5.53 1.36
C MET A 110 27.54 6.27 1.06
N ARG A 111 28.26 6.68 2.12
CA ARG A 111 29.57 7.33 2.05
C ARG A 111 30.59 6.65 2.91
N ALA A 112 31.84 6.63 2.41
CA ALA A 112 33.02 6.27 3.18
C ALA A 112 33.56 7.51 3.90
N MET A 113 33.74 7.41 5.23
CA MET A 113 34.35 8.43 6.07
C MET A 113 35.26 7.72 7.09
N ASP A 114 36.49 8.17 7.24
CA ASP A 114 37.46 7.59 8.19
C ASP A 114 37.59 6.06 8.09
N GLY A 115 37.60 5.54 6.86
CA GLY A 115 37.72 4.11 6.57
C GLY A 115 36.48 3.27 6.88
N ARG A 116 35.34 3.90 7.20
CA ARG A 116 34.05 3.23 7.45
C ARG A 116 32.96 3.74 6.51
N TRP A 117 32.00 2.90 6.21
CA TRP A 117 30.83 3.24 5.42
C TRP A 117 29.64 3.56 6.31
N TYR A 118 28.94 4.66 6.00
CA TYR A 118 27.72 5.14 6.67
C TYR A 118 26.61 5.36 5.66
N VAL A 119 25.37 5.31 6.10
CA VAL A 119 24.21 5.74 5.32
C VAL A 119 24.13 7.28 5.41
N ASP A 120 24.30 7.94 4.26
CA ASP A 120 24.21 9.40 4.14
C ASP A 120 22.74 9.84 3.99
N SER A 121 21.96 9.09 3.19
CA SER A 121 20.52 9.29 3.06
C SER A 121 19.79 7.98 2.71
N ASP A 122 18.53 7.86 3.09
CA ASP A 122 17.65 6.73 2.80
C ASP A 122 16.24 7.26 2.50
N TRP A 123 15.89 7.30 1.23
CA TRP A 123 14.60 7.75 0.75
C TRP A 123 13.74 6.55 0.34
N MET A 124 12.58 6.42 0.96
CA MET A 124 11.57 5.45 0.56
C MET A 124 10.69 6.07 -0.53
N ILE A 125 10.27 5.29 -1.51
CA ILE A 125 9.27 5.71 -2.51
C ILE A 125 7.96 5.92 -1.77
N GLU A 126 7.40 7.10 -1.87
CA GLU A 126 6.16 7.53 -1.22
C GLU A 126 4.96 7.27 -2.15
N GLU A 127 3.80 7.06 -1.55
CA GLU A 127 2.56 6.84 -2.31
C GLU A 127 2.13 8.11 -3.08
N GLU A 128 2.55 9.30 -2.62
CA GLU A 128 2.22 10.58 -3.26
C GLU A 128 2.99 10.89 -4.55
N ASP A 129 4.22 10.40 -4.69
CA ASP A 129 5.08 10.71 -5.85
C ASP A 129 4.57 10.09 -7.16
N GLN A 130 3.55 9.25 -7.09
CA GLN A 130 3.06 8.48 -8.23
C GLN A 130 1.80 9.06 -8.90
N ASP A 131 1.12 10.04 -8.26
CA ASP A 131 -0.22 10.49 -8.73
C ASP A 131 -0.20 11.50 -9.88
N SER A 132 0.89 12.24 -10.12
CA SER A 132 0.88 13.37 -11.06
C SER A 132 1.13 13.00 -12.53
N GLU A 133 1.94 11.98 -12.81
CA GLU A 133 2.29 11.56 -14.18
C GLU A 133 1.37 10.47 -14.73
N VAL A 134 0.94 9.52 -13.91
CA VAL A 134 0.08 8.40 -14.31
C VAL A 134 -1.32 8.85 -14.74
N TYR A 135 -1.84 9.94 -14.16
CA TYR A 135 -3.13 10.50 -14.56
C TYR A 135 -3.12 11.07 -15.99
N SER A 136 -1.97 11.64 -16.41
CA SER A 136 -1.80 12.19 -17.77
C SER A 136 -1.57 11.11 -18.82
N ASP A 137 -0.86 10.03 -18.50
CA ASP A 137 -0.58 8.94 -19.43
C ASP A 137 -1.79 8.03 -19.66
N ASN A 138 -2.60 7.80 -18.63
CA ASN A 138 -3.86 7.09 -18.75
C ASN A 138 -4.90 7.84 -19.61
N LEU A 139 -4.85 9.18 -19.65
CA LEU A 139 -5.69 9.98 -20.55
C LEU A 139 -5.24 9.90 -22.01
N ARG A 140 -3.94 9.83 -22.30
CA ARG A 140 -3.39 9.72 -23.67
C ARG A 140 -3.66 8.37 -24.32
N ALA A 141 -3.53 7.27 -23.56
CA ALA A 141 -3.79 5.92 -24.06
C ALA A 141 -5.25 5.70 -24.47
N TYR A 142 -6.16 6.52 -23.95
CA TYR A 142 -7.60 6.43 -24.25
C TYR A 142 -8.00 7.02 -25.61
N GLU A 143 -7.35 8.05 -26.07
CA GLU A 143 -7.71 8.71 -27.35
C GLU A 143 -7.41 7.84 -28.57
N GLU A 144 -6.58 6.81 -28.42
CA GLU A 144 -6.15 5.91 -29.50
C GLU A 144 -6.95 4.60 -29.64
N PHE A 145 -7.78 4.22 -28.64
CA PHE A 145 -8.45 2.89 -28.64
C PHE A 145 -9.97 2.93 -28.58
N LEU A 146 -10.64 2.62 -29.71
CA LEU A 146 -12.09 2.42 -29.83
C LEU A 146 -12.40 0.99 -30.29
N GLY A 147 -12.35 0.02 -29.35
CA GLY A 147 -12.85 -1.35 -29.56
C GLY A 147 -14.19 -1.60 -28.85
N GLU A 148 -15.02 -2.49 -29.37
CA GLU A 148 -16.28 -2.85 -28.71
C GLU A 148 -16.00 -3.75 -27.48
N PRO A 149 -16.64 -3.45 -26.31
CA PRO A 149 -16.48 -4.26 -25.11
C PRO A 149 -17.21 -5.61 -25.23
N PRO A 150 -16.69 -6.69 -24.60
CA PRO A 150 -17.40 -7.96 -24.52
C PRO A 150 -18.68 -7.82 -23.68
N GLU A 151 -19.69 -8.64 -24.00
CA GLU A 151 -20.98 -8.67 -23.29
C GLU A 151 -20.78 -8.98 -21.80
N ALA A 152 -21.39 -8.17 -20.95
CA ALA A 152 -21.37 -8.35 -19.50
C ALA A 152 -22.13 -9.62 -19.10
N ILE A 153 -21.42 -10.60 -18.57
CA ILE A 153 -22.04 -11.79 -17.97
C ILE A 153 -22.55 -11.40 -16.58
N SER A 154 -23.81 -11.08 -16.49
CA SER A 154 -24.52 -10.82 -15.23
C SER A 154 -24.71 -12.15 -14.46
N LYS A 155 -23.89 -12.43 -13.47
CA LYS A 155 -24.21 -13.41 -12.44
C LYS A 155 -24.70 -12.68 -11.19
N LYS A 156 -25.99 -12.78 -10.93
CA LYS A 156 -26.62 -12.35 -9.68
C LYS A 156 -26.22 -13.35 -8.57
N GLY A 157 -25.11 -13.10 -7.91
CA GLY A 157 -24.63 -13.88 -6.77
C GLY A 157 -24.38 -12.94 -5.58
N SER A 158 -24.61 -13.42 -4.36
CA SER A 158 -24.24 -12.68 -3.16
C SER A 158 -22.72 -12.44 -3.13
N TYR A 159 -22.29 -11.28 -2.63
CA TYR A 159 -20.89 -10.92 -2.48
C TYR A 159 -20.14 -11.94 -1.59
N ASN A 160 -19.18 -12.65 -2.16
CA ASN A 160 -18.47 -13.72 -1.49
C ASN A 160 -17.18 -13.23 -0.85
N ARG A 161 -17.26 -12.84 0.42
CA ARG A 161 -16.15 -12.29 1.20
C ARG A 161 -14.96 -13.27 1.37
N ALA A 162 -15.22 -14.57 1.36
CA ALA A 162 -14.14 -15.57 1.42
C ALA A 162 -13.31 -15.62 0.13
N LYS A 163 -13.95 -15.44 -1.03
CA LYS A 163 -13.24 -15.31 -2.32
C LYS A 163 -12.40 -14.03 -2.37
N VAL A 164 -12.95 -12.91 -1.90
CA VAL A 164 -12.20 -11.65 -1.80
C VAL A 164 -10.95 -11.82 -0.96
N LYS A 165 -11.09 -12.35 0.25
CA LYS A 165 -9.94 -12.62 1.13
C LYS A 165 -8.91 -13.50 0.43
N ARG A 166 -9.33 -14.63 -0.14
CA ARG A 166 -8.42 -15.54 -0.82
C ARG A 166 -7.66 -14.88 -1.97
N TYR A 167 -8.35 -14.05 -2.76
CA TYR A 167 -7.73 -13.31 -3.84
C TYR A 167 -6.71 -12.30 -3.32
N ALA A 168 -7.10 -11.49 -2.34
CA ALA A 168 -6.22 -10.50 -1.73
C ALA A 168 -4.99 -11.11 -1.06
N GLU A 169 -5.13 -12.29 -0.41
CA GLU A 169 -4.01 -13.02 0.19
C GLU A 169 -3.06 -13.64 -0.85
N LEU A 170 -3.58 -14.03 -2.01
CA LEU A 170 -2.78 -14.63 -3.08
C LEU A 170 -1.97 -13.57 -3.84
N TRP A 171 -2.54 -12.40 -4.07
CA TRP A 171 -2.01 -11.40 -4.99
C TRP A 171 -1.42 -10.15 -4.31
N TRP A 172 -1.35 -10.09 -2.99
CA TRP A 172 -0.93 -8.88 -2.27
C TRP A 172 0.49 -8.36 -2.64
N ASN A 173 1.40 -9.23 -3.07
CA ASN A 173 2.79 -8.88 -3.40
C ASN A 173 3.18 -9.24 -4.84
N GLN A 174 2.21 -9.55 -5.68
CA GLN A 174 2.44 -9.87 -7.08
C GLN A 174 1.26 -9.44 -7.94
N HIS A 175 1.58 -9.12 -9.18
CA HIS A 175 0.58 -8.73 -10.16
C HIS A 175 -0.09 -9.96 -10.79
N ASN A 176 -1.44 -9.96 -10.85
CA ASN A 176 -2.19 -10.97 -11.57
C ASN A 176 -2.11 -10.68 -13.09
N PRO A 177 -1.52 -11.59 -13.90
CA PRO A 177 -1.24 -11.34 -15.31
C PRO A 177 -2.48 -11.22 -16.21
N TYR A 178 -3.67 -11.52 -15.70
CA TYR A 178 -4.94 -11.35 -16.43
C TYR A 178 -5.46 -9.90 -16.44
N TYR A 179 -4.94 -9.04 -15.57
CA TYR A 179 -5.35 -7.65 -15.46
C TYR A 179 -4.26 -6.68 -15.93
N PRO A 180 -4.58 -5.40 -16.23
CA PRO A 180 -3.58 -4.37 -16.47
C PRO A 180 -2.73 -4.18 -15.22
N LYS A 181 -1.48 -3.76 -15.41
CA LYS A 181 -0.56 -3.36 -14.36
C LYS A 181 -0.36 -1.86 -14.40
N PHE A 182 -0.47 -1.21 -13.25
CA PHE A 182 -0.25 0.22 -13.10
C PHE A 182 0.92 0.48 -12.13
N ASP A 183 1.58 1.62 -12.26
CA ASP A 183 2.57 2.07 -11.30
C ASP A 183 1.89 2.41 -9.97
N VAL A 184 0.71 3.07 -10.02
CA VAL A 184 -0.21 3.23 -8.88
C VAL A 184 -1.32 2.21 -9.00
N ASP A 185 -1.23 1.11 -8.26
CA ASP A 185 -2.04 -0.11 -8.48
C ASP A 185 -3.06 -0.39 -7.37
N CYS A 186 -3.14 0.47 -6.34
CA CYS A 186 -4.00 0.22 -5.16
C CYS A 186 -5.47 0.00 -5.54
N THR A 187 -6.02 0.85 -6.39
CA THR A 187 -7.42 0.79 -6.81
C THR A 187 -7.70 -0.36 -7.76
N ASN A 188 -6.78 -0.65 -8.70
CA ASN A 188 -6.86 -1.80 -9.57
C ASN A 188 -6.88 -3.11 -8.76
N PHE A 189 -6.01 -3.23 -7.75
CA PHE A 189 -5.99 -4.38 -6.86
C PHE A 189 -7.31 -4.55 -6.08
N VAL A 190 -7.82 -3.47 -5.47
CA VAL A 190 -9.10 -3.49 -4.76
C VAL A 190 -10.26 -3.83 -5.70
N SER A 191 -10.26 -3.28 -6.92
CA SER A 191 -11.27 -3.60 -7.93
C SER A 191 -11.25 -5.08 -8.32
N GLN A 192 -10.08 -5.67 -8.51
CA GLN A 192 -9.93 -7.10 -8.77
C GLN A 192 -10.49 -7.95 -7.60
N CYS A 193 -10.17 -7.58 -6.36
CA CYS A 193 -10.69 -8.25 -5.17
C CYS A 193 -12.23 -8.24 -5.11
N ILE A 194 -12.84 -7.09 -5.37
CA ILE A 194 -14.30 -6.90 -5.37
C ILE A 194 -14.93 -7.72 -6.50
N HIS A 195 -14.33 -7.70 -7.69
CA HIS A 195 -14.80 -8.46 -8.84
C HIS A 195 -14.77 -9.97 -8.58
N GLU A 196 -13.67 -10.48 -8.02
CA GLU A 196 -13.56 -11.90 -7.62
C GLU A 196 -14.56 -12.29 -6.51
N GLY A 197 -14.98 -11.32 -5.71
CA GLY A 197 -16.07 -11.47 -4.75
C GLY A 197 -17.44 -11.65 -5.38
N GLY A 198 -17.58 -11.43 -6.69
CA GLY A 198 -18.82 -11.66 -7.45
C GLY A 198 -19.58 -10.37 -7.80
N VAL A 199 -19.02 -9.18 -7.54
CA VAL A 199 -19.59 -7.93 -8.05
C VAL A 199 -19.40 -7.87 -9.57
N SER A 200 -20.50 -7.75 -10.31
CA SER A 200 -20.46 -7.68 -11.78
C SER A 200 -19.94 -6.33 -12.25
N GLN A 201 -19.11 -6.37 -13.28
CA GLN A 201 -18.66 -5.17 -13.97
C GLN A 201 -19.85 -4.49 -14.68
N GLU A 202 -19.81 -3.16 -14.71
CA GLU A 202 -20.69 -2.32 -15.51
C GLU A 202 -19.88 -1.74 -16.65
N VAL A 203 -19.82 -2.51 -17.75
CA VAL A 203 -19.03 -2.15 -18.93
C VAL A 203 -19.77 -1.11 -19.76
N THR A 204 -19.11 -0.01 -20.09
CA THR A 204 -19.64 1.06 -20.94
C THR A 204 -18.61 1.46 -22.00
N LYS A 205 -19.04 2.31 -22.97
CA LYS A 205 -18.12 2.87 -23.99
C LYS A 205 -17.29 4.05 -23.46
N GLN A 206 -17.55 4.54 -22.25
CA GLN A 206 -16.92 5.74 -21.69
C GLN A 206 -16.19 5.40 -20.38
N ARG A 207 -14.93 5.75 -20.29
CA ARG A 207 -14.09 5.46 -19.12
C ARG A 207 -14.56 6.15 -17.83
N ASN A 208 -15.27 7.24 -17.92
CA ASN A 208 -15.84 7.97 -16.78
C ASN A 208 -17.20 7.43 -16.31
N ILE A 209 -17.73 6.39 -16.95
CA ILE A 209 -19.01 5.75 -16.61
C ILE A 209 -18.79 4.25 -16.35
N GLY A 210 -19.49 3.72 -15.35
CA GLY A 210 -19.43 2.31 -14.98
C GLY A 210 -18.17 1.95 -14.19
N TRP A 211 -17.97 0.66 -13.99
CA TRP A 211 -16.81 0.08 -13.30
C TRP A 211 -16.43 -1.21 -14.01
N TRP A 212 -15.35 -1.16 -14.75
CA TRP A 212 -14.99 -2.23 -15.67
C TRP A 212 -13.55 -2.20 -16.13
N VAL A 213 -13.07 -3.38 -16.56
CA VAL A 213 -11.81 -3.61 -17.26
C VAL A 213 -12.04 -4.58 -18.41
N VAL A 214 -11.48 -4.29 -19.59
CA VAL A 214 -11.57 -5.11 -20.80
C VAL A 214 -10.16 -5.33 -21.34
N GLY A 215 -9.66 -6.56 -21.14
CA GLY A 215 -8.28 -6.88 -21.48
C GLY A 215 -7.28 -6.09 -20.64
N LYS A 216 -6.11 -5.81 -21.20
CA LYS A 216 -5.00 -5.13 -20.50
C LYS A 216 -4.87 -3.64 -20.84
N GLU A 217 -5.65 -3.16 -21.81
CA GLU A 217 -5.44 -1.84 -22.40
C GLU A 217 -6.67 -0.93 -22.28
N ASN A 218 -7.79 -1.45 -21.73
CA ASN A 218 -9.01 -0.66 -21.64
C ASN A 218 -9.74 -0.86 -20.30
N TRP A 219 -9.99 0.23 -19.58
CA TRP A 219 -10.62 0.23 -18.25
C TRP A 219 -11.30 1.56 -17.94
N SER A 220 -12.25 1.55 -17.00
CA SER A 220 -12.89 2.77 -16.49
C SER A 220 -12.04 3.44 -15.40
N PHE A 221 -12.25 4.75 -15.18
CA PHE A 221 -11.60 5.46 -14.07
C PHE A 221 -12.00 4.88 -12.70
N SER A 222 -13.22 4.42 -12.55
CA SER A 222 -13.67 3.74 -11.31
C SER A 222 -12.98 2.40 -11.06
N TRP A 223 -12.35 1.79 -12.09
CA TRP A 223 -11.53 0.60 -11.91
C TRP A 223 -10.13 0.92 -11.36
N SER A 224 -9.54 2.06 -11.73
CA SER A 224 -8.11 2.36 -11.51
C SER A 224 -7.82 3.61 -10.67
N VAL A 225 -8.80 4.47 -10.36
CA VAL A 225 -8.62 5.71 -9.61
C VAL A 225 -9.41 5.67 -8.30
N ALA A 226 -8.73 5.92 -7.18
CA ALA A 226 -9.27 5.75 -5.83
C ALA A 226 -10.55 6.54 -5.57
N HIS A 227 -10.54 7.84 -5.88
CA HIS A 227 -11.72 8.69 -5.71
C HIS A 227 -12.90 8.27 -6.61
N SER A 228 -12.60 7.81 -7.81
CA SER A 228 -13.62 7.36 -8.77
C SER A 228 -14.26 6.05 -8.34
N LEU A 229 -13.47 5.09 -7.81
CA LEU A 229 -14.00 3.85 -7.25
C LEU A 229 -14.95 4.12 -6.07
N MET A 230 -14.52 4.96 -5.13
CA MET A 230 -15.33 5.34 -3.98
C MET A 230 -16.68 5.94 -4.42
N ASN A 231 -16.67 6.90 -5.35
CA ASN A 231 -17.88 7.52 -5.87
C ASN A 231 -18.80 6.52 -6.58
N TYR A 232 -18.21 5.61 -7.37
CA TYR A 232 -18.96 4.54 -8.02
C TYR A 232 -19.63 3.60 -7.01
N LEU A 233 -18.89 3.13 -6.02
CA LEU A 233 -19.41 2.21 -5.00
C LEU A 233 -20.53 2.84 -4.16
N LEU A 234 -20.43 4.11 -3.85
CA LEU A 234 -21.47 4.87 -3.12
C LEU A 234 -22.63 5.33 -3.99
N GLY A 235 -22.58 5.09 -5.29
CA GLY A 235 -23.65 5.50 -6.22
C GLY A 235 -23.72 7.00 -6.47
N ALA A 236 -22.67 7.76 -6.15
CA ALA A 236 -22.67 9.22 -6.22
C ALA A 236 -22.83 9.77 -7.66
N ASN A 237 -22.38 9.02 -8.67
CA ASN A 237 -22.37 9.44 -10.08
C ASN A 237 -22.95 8.38 -11.02
N THR A 238 -23.77 7.47 -10.53
CA THR A 238 -24.36 6.39 -11.33
C THR A 238 -25.90 6.41 -11.25
N ARG A 239 -26.56 5.85 -12.27
CA ARG A 239 -28.01 5.60 -12.24
C ARG A 239 -28.35 4.27 -11.56
N LEU A 240 -27.34 3.53 -11.13
CA LEU A 240 -27.48 2.23 -10.50
C LEU A 240 -27.55 2.38 -8.97
N PRO A 241 -28.17 1.43 -8.27
CA PRO A 241 -28.09 1.39 -6.81
C PRO A 241 -26.65 1.36 -6.33
N ALA A 242 -26.39 2.01 -5.20
CA ALA A 242 -25.09 1.95 -4.53
C ALA A 242 -24.67 0.50 -4.33
N LYS A 243 -23.38 0.23 -4.51
CA LYS A 243 -22.76 -1.08 -4.27
C LYS A 243 -22.18 -1.17 -2.85
N ALA A 244 -22.07 -0.05 -2.17
CA ALA A 244 -21.58 0.04 -0.81
C ALA A 244 -22.39 1.06 0.00
N GLU A 245 -22.38 0.88 1.32
CA GLU A 245 -22.85 1.88 2.28
C GLU A 245 -21.67 2.41 3.10
N LEU A 246 -21.75 3.68 3.50
CA LEU A 246 -20.75 4.32 4.33
C LEU A 246 -20.96 3.93 5.80
N LYS A 247 -19.92 3.37 6.43
CA LYS A 247 -19.89 3.11 7.88
C LYS A 247 -19.24 4.29 8.61
N THR A 248 -19.61 4.45 9.87
CA THR A 248 -19.15 5.56 10.71
C THR A 248 -17.82 5.30 11.39
N SER A 249 -17.41 4.01 11.49
CA SER A 249 -16.17 3.60 12.15
C SER A 249 -15.60 2.33 11.52
N ALA A 250 -14.29 2.14 11.67
CA ALA A 250 -13.55 1.04 11.06
C ALA A 250 -13.95 -0.34 11.59
N ASP A 251 -14.29 -0.45 12.88
CA ASP A 251 -14.71 -1.71 13.53
C ASP A 251 -15.99 -2.32 12.92
N GLN A 252 -16.81 -1.48 12.25
CA GLN A 252 -18.03 -1.93 11.56
C GLN A 252 -17.75 -2.62 10.21
N LEU A 253 -16.52 -2.50 9.69
CA LEU A 253 -16.14 -3.15 8.44
C LEU A 253 -16.03 -4.66 8.62
N LEU A 254 -16.36 -5.39 7.56
CA LEU A 254 -16.19 -6.84 7.43
C LEU A 254 -15.08 -7.16 6.44
N ILE A 255 -14.62 -8.40 6.43
CA ILE A 255 -13.69 -8.90 5.40
C ILE A 255 -14.28 -8.63 4.01
N GLY A 256 -13.50 -8.08 3.10
CA GLY A 256 -13.91 -7.69 1.75
C GLY A 256 -14.48 -6.29 1.64
N ASP A 257 -14.55 -5.54 2.76
CA ASP A 257 -14.88 -4.11 2.73
C ASP A 257 -13.66 -3.26 2.38
N VAL A 258 -13.87 -1.99 2.05
CA VAL A 258 -12.83 -1.08 1.55
C VAL A 258 -12.63 0.08 2.51
N VAL A 259 -11.36 0.40 2.76
CA VAL A 259 -10.96 1.68 3.38
C VAL A 259 -10.41 2.59 2.30
N CYS A 260 -10.93 3.82 2.22
CA CYS A 260 -10.43 4.86 1.33
C CYS A 260 -9.72 5.93 2.14
N TYR A 261 -8.61 6.44 1.62
CA TYR A 261 -7.71 7.38 2.28
C TYR A 261 -7.62 8.69 1.49
N ASP A 262 -7.77 9.79 2.20
CA ASP A 262 -7.55 11.16 1.75
C ASP A 262 -6.42 11.73 2.62
N TRP A 263 -5.19 11.68 2.11
CA TRP A 263 -3.98 11.91 2.89
C TRP A 263 -3.82 13.36 3.36
N ASP A 264 -4.27 14.30 2.57
CA ASP A 264 -4.13 15.75 2.82
C ASP A 264 -5.42 16.42 3.32
N GLY A 265 -6.53 15.65 3.43
CA GLY A 265 -7.82 16.14 3.88
C GLY A 265 -8.56 17.03 2.88
N SER A 266 -8.13 17.04 1.61
CA SER A 266 -8.69 17.86 0.53
C SER A 266 -10.09 17.45 0.07
N GLY A 267 -10.54 16.25 0.44
CA GLY A 267 -11.76 15.62 -0.06
C GLY A 267 -11.51 14.75 -1.30
N LYS A 268 -10.29 14.71 -1.81
CA LYS A 268 -9.83 13.79 -2.85
C LYS A 268 -9.22 12.56 -2.21
N PHE A 269 -9.75 11.38 -2.49
CA PHE A 269 -9.23 10.12 -1.96
C PHE A 269 -8.16 9.57 -2.91
N GLN A 270 -6.94 9.37 -2.41
CA GLN A 270 -5.78 8.99 -3.22
C GLN A 270 -5.47 7.49 -3.13
N HIS A 271 -5.91 6.80 -2.06
CA HIS A 271 -5.58 5.40 -1.83
C HIS A 271 -6.77 4.57 -1.40
N ASN A 272 -6.75 3.27 -1.73
CA ASN A 272 -7.73 2.27 -1.28
C ASN A 272 -7.02 1.01 -0.79
N ALA A 273 -7.59 0.40 0.25
CA ALA A 273 -7.15 -0.89 0.76
C ALA A 273 -8.36 -1.82 1.02
N ILE A 274 -8.13 -3.13 0.87
CA ILE A 274 -9.15 -4.16 1.09
C ILE A 274 -8.99 -4.81 2.47
N VAL A 275 -10.08 -4.94 3.23
CA VAL A 275 -10.10 -5.62 4.52
C VAL A 275 -9.98 -7.13 4.33
N VAL A 276 -8.97 -7.76 4.95
CA VAL A 276 -8.70 -9.21 4.83
C VAL A 276 -8.78 -9.96 6.14
N ALA A 277 -8.63 -9.25 7.27
CA ALA A 277 -8.71 -9.83 8.61
C ALA A 277 -9.17 -8.77 9.62
N LYS A 278 -9.37 -9.18 10.85
CA LYS A 278 -9.53 -8.30 12.00
C LYS A 278 -8.55 -8.71 13.10
N ASP A 279 -8.05 -7.74 13.84
CA ASP A 279 -7.27 -8.02 15.04
C ASP A 279 -8.18 -8.42 16.21
N PRO A 280 -7.62 -8.88 17.35
CA PRO A 280 -8.40 -9.24 18.54
C PRO A 280 -9.24 -8.11 19.14
N ASN A 281 -8.97 -6.84 18.81
CA ASN A 281 -9.81 -5.70 19.18
C ASN A 281 -10.98 -5.49 18.20
N GLY A 282 -11.13 -6.34 17.18
CA GLY A 282 -12.14 -6.21 16.13
C GLY A 282 -11.81 -5.19 15.04
N MET A 283 -10.61 -4.63 15.05
CA MET A 283 -10.18 -3.61 14.10
C MET A 283 -9.64 -4.22 12.79
N PRO A 284 -9.90 -3.58 11.62
CA PRO A 284 -9.50 -4.13 10.34
C PRO A 284 -7.98 -4.23 10.16
N LEU A 285 -7.57 -5.32 9.53
CA LEU A 285 -6.26 -5.48 8.90
C LEU A 285 -6.47 -5.55 7.39
N VAL A 286 -5.68 -4.79 6.64
CA VAL A 286 -5.89 -4.57 5.21
C VAL A 286 -4.69 -5.01 4.38
N ASN A 287 -4.97 -5.38 3.12
CA ASN A 287 -3.96 -5.57 2.08
C ASN A 287 -4.10 -4.47 1.03
N ALA A 288 -2.98 -4.04 0.45
CA ALA A 288 -2.96 -3.05 -0.61
C ALA A 288 -1.76 -3.24 -1.54
N HIS A 289 -1.89 -2.67 -2.75
CA HIS A 289 -0.81 -2.48 -3.72
C HIS A 289 -0.31 -1.03 -3.72
N THR A 290 0.56 -0.72 -4.62
CA THR A 290 1.42 0.45 -4.79
C THR A 290 2.68 0.29 -3.94
N VAL A 291 2.59 0.43 -2.63
CA VAL A 291 3.55 -0.12 -1.69
C VAL A 291 2.90 -1.38 -1.10
N ASN A 292 3.24 -2.54 -1.68
CA ASN A 292 2.58 -3.80 -1.37
C ASN A 292 2.64 -4.10 0.13
N SER A 293 1.48 -4.24 0.75
CA SER A 293 1.36 -4.52 2.17
C SER A 293 0.30 -5.58 2.46
N ARG A 294 0.55 -6.38 3.50
CA ARG A 294 -0.32 -7.46 3.96
C ARG A 294 -0.56 -7.35 5.45
N HIS A 295 -1.82 -7.48 5.83
CA HIS A 295 -2.28 -7.41 7.22
C HIS A 295 -1.86 -6.12 7.94
N ARG A 296 -1.71 -5.04 7.19
CA ARG A 296 -1.41 -3.72 7.75
C ARG A 296 -2.62 -3.18 8.51
N TYR A 297 -2.36 -2.51 9.62
CA TYR A 297 -3.44 -1.88 10.38
C TYR A 297 -4.11 -0.77 9.56
N TRP A 298 -5.42 -0.74 9.54
CA TRP A 298 -6.23 0.09 8.65
C TRP A 298 -5.92 1.60 8.69
N GLU A 299 -5.41 2.10 9.81
CA GLU A 299 -5.19 3.54 10.01
C GLU A 299 -4.01 4.08 9.20
N TYR A 300 -3.07 3.24 8.80
CA TYR A 300 -1.91 3.58 7.96
C TYR A 300 -1.04 4.72 8.50
N ARG A 301 -1.06 5.01 9.81
CA ARG A 301 -0.25 6.08 10.43
C ARG A 301 1.25 5.91 10.20
N ASP A 302 1.68 4.73 9.90
CA ASP A 302 3.04 4.38 9.55
C ASP A 302 3.36 4.54 8.04
N SER A 303 2.44 5.07 7.23
CA SER A 303 2.74 5.51 5.86
C SER A 303 3.49 6.83 5.86
N HIS A 304 4.33 7.03 4.85
CA HIS A 304 4.93 8.34 4.58
C HIS A 304 3.90 9.35 4.06
N ALA A 305 2.86 8.88 3.37
CA ALA A 305 1.76 9.70 2.89
C ALA A 305 0.82 10.20 4.00
N TRP A 306 0.82 9.52 5.15
CA TRP A 306 -0.05 9.89 6.27
C TRP A 306 0.30 11.26 6.85
N THR A 307 -0.73 12.09 7.05
CA THR A 307 -0.64 13.38 7.74
C THR A 307 -1.69 13.48 8.84
N GLU A 308 -1.60 14.49 9.71
CA GLU A 308 -2.61 14.78 10.73
C GLU A 308 -3.97 15.20 10.12
N HIS A 309 -4.00 15.55 8.83
CA HIS A 309 -5.19 15.91 8.07
C HIS A 309 -5.84 14.72 7.38
N THR A 310 -5.23 13.54 7.45
CA THR A 310 -5.73 12.32 6.79
C THR A 310 -7.15 12.01 7.21
N LYS A 311 -8.01 11.83 6.22
CA LYS A 311 -9.41 11.42 6.38
C LYS A 311 -9.66 10.04 5.79
N TYR A 312 -10.62 9.35 6.37
CA TYR A 312 -10.97 8.00 5.97
C TYR A 312 -12.45 7.90 5.58
N LYS A 313 -12.76 7.01 4.63
CA LYS A 313 -14.11 6.51 4.41
C LYS A 313 -14.11 4.99 4.48
N PHE A 314 -15.11 4.46 5.19
CA PHE A 314 -15.29 3.05 5.46
C PHE A 314 -16.46 2.54 4.63
N LEU A 315 -16.18 1.80 3.56
CA LEU A 315 -17.17 1.33 2.62
C LEU A 315 -17.50 -0.13 2.87
N HIS A 316 -18.73 -0.40 3.32
CA HIS A 316 -19.26 -1.76 3.46
C HIS A 316 -19.90 -2.19 2.15
N ILE A 317 -19.31 -3.19 1.47
CA ILE A 317 -19.83 -3.72 0.21
C ILE A 317 -21.10 -4.50 0.46
N LEU A 318 -22.16 -4.12 -0.27
CA LEU A 318 -23.47 -4.74 -0.21
C LEU A 318 -23.47 -6.09 -0.92
N SER A 319 -24.20 -7.06 -0.39
CA SER A 319 -24.33 -8.43 -0.92
C SER A 319 -25.54 -8.57 -1.86
#